data_403ab224a0fad598e9436ec68811555a
#
_entry.id   403ab224a0fad598e9436ec68811555a
#
_cell.length_a   1.000
_cell.length_b   1.000
_cell.length_c   1.000
_cell.angle_alpha   90.00
_cell.angle_beta   90.00
_cell.angle_gamma   90.00
#
_symmetry.space_group_name_H-M   'P 1'
#
loop_
_entity.id
_entity.type
_entity.pdbx_description
1 polymer ?
#
loop_
_entity_poly.entity_id
_entity_poly.type
_entity_poly.pdbx_seq_one_letter_code
_entity_poly.pdbx_strand_id
1 'polypeptide(L)'
;MNGRSHVRGPLNGIRILDLTHVWAGPLATRIFSDLGAEVVKVERALGRGPSVAAIEPIAGWIGGAPGDEPWNNNAAFVKLARNAKSVSLDLKQPAGRELFLRLVSVADVVIENFSARAMPSMDLGYDVLQAHNPRLIYVTMPGYGTFGPYKDWVAFGPTVEDRKSVV
;
A
#
# COMPACT_ATOMS: atom_id res chain seq x y z
N MET A 1 13.59 -28.13 -1.91
CA MET A 1 12.67 -27.55 -0.90
C MET A 1 13.50 -26.66 0.02
N ASN A 2 13.60 -25.37 -0.30
CA ASN A 2 14.37 -24.44 0.52
C ASN A 2 13.41 -23.83 1.54
N GLY A 3 13.47 -24.32 2.78
CA GLY A 3 12.81 -23.71 3.91
C GLY A 3 13.40 -22.32 4.16
N ARG A 4 12.75 -21.26 3.66
CA ARG A 4 13.02 -19.91 4.13
C ARG A 4 12.65 -19.90 5.61
N SER A 5 13.64 -19.80 6.49
CA SER A 5 13.42 -19.53 7.89
C SER A 5 12.62 -18.23 7.98
N HIS A 6 11.34 -18.32 8.38
CA HIS A 6 10.59 -17.14 8.75
C HIS A 6 11.35 -16.46 9.88
N VAL A 7 11.83 -15.26 9.63
CA VAL A 7 12.41 -14.40 10.68
C VAL A 7 11.32 -14.24 11.73
N ARG A 8 11.48 -14.86 12.88
CA ARG A 8 10.54 -14.69 14.00
C ARG A 8 10.81 -13.33 14.62
N GLY A 9 10.04 -12.35 14.20
CA GLY A 9 10.07 -11.00 14.76
C GLY A 9 8.91 -10.75 15.73
N PRO A 10 8.86 -9.57 16.36
CA PRO A 10 7.80 -9.21 17.30
C PRO A 10 6.41 -9.14 16.67
N LEU A 11 6.31 -9.02 15.34
CA LEU A 11 5.04 -9.01 14.59
C LEU A 11 4.74 -10.34 13.89
N ASN A 12 5.40 -11.43 14.30
CA ASN A 12 5.12 -12.74 13.74
C ASN A 12 3.66 -13.14 13.99
N GLY A 13 2.97 -13.56 12.93
CA GLY A 13 1.55 -13.92 12.96
C GLY A 13 0.59 -12.77 12.64
N ILE A 14 1.08 -11.53 12.55
CA ILE A 14 0.28 -10.38 12.09
C ILE A 14 0.27 -10.31 10.58
N ARG A 15 -0.93 -10.22 9.99
CA ARG A 15 -1.12 -10.06 8.55
C ARG A 15 -1.61 -8.66 8.20
N ILE A 16 -0.91 -8.00 7.29
CA ILE A 16 -1.18 -6.63 6.85
C ILE A 16 -1.50 -6.63 5.36
N LEU A 17 -2.66 -6.11 4.99
CA LEU A 17 -3.00 -5.80 3.60
C LEU A 17 -2.55 -4.36 3.31
N ASP A 18 -1.58 -4.24 2.42
CA ASP A 18 -0.94 -2.97 2.06
C ASP A 18 -1.47 -2.47 0.70
N LEU A 19 -2.26 -1.40 0.72
CA LEU A 19 -2.73 -0.69 -0.47
C LEU A 19 -1.95 0.61 -0.70
N THR A 20 -0.90 0.85 0.06
CA THR A 20 -0.20 2.15 0.04
C THR A 20 0.64 2.33 -1.22
N HIS A 21 0.86 3.59 -1.58
CA HIS A 21 1.65 4.01 -2.74
C HIS A 21 2.73 5.01 -2.34
N VAL A 22 3.68 5.20 -3.22
CA VAL A 22 4.74 6.21 -3.22
C VAL A 22 5.78 5.93 -2.12
N TRP A 23 5.73 6.57 -0.95
CA TRP A 23 6.84 6.52 0.02
C TRP A 23 6.40 6.18 1.45
N ALA A 24 5.59 7.03 2.07
CA ALA A 24 5.34 6.95 3.52
C ALA A 24 4.69 5.63 3.96
N GLY A 25 3.62 5.23 3.29
CA GLY A 25 2.94 3.96 3.57
C GLY A 25 3.83 2.74 3.28
N PRO A 26 4.42 2.62 2.07
CA PRO A 26 5.33 1.50 1.77
C PRO A 26 6.54 1.43 2.70
N LEU A 27 7.05 2.55 3.20
CA LEU A 27 8.13 2.55 4.20
C LEU A 27 7.66 1.94 5.52
N ALA A 28 6.45 2.30 5.98
CA ALA A 28 5.89 1.75 7.21
C ALA A 28 5.65 0.24 7.09
N THR A 29 5.02 -0.21 6.00
CA THR A 29 4.73 -1.64 5.79
C THR A 29 6.01 -2.46 5.60
N ARG A 30 7.04 -1.90 4.98
CA ARG A 30 8.37 -2.49 4.93
C ARG A 30 8.96 -2.73 6.33
N ILE A 31 8.88 -1.72 7.22
CA ILE A 31 9.38 -1.86 8.60
C ILE A 31 8.60 -2.96 9.33
N PHE A 32 7.29 -3.04 9.18
CA PHE A 32 6.49 -4.11 9.76
C PHE A 32 6.88 -5.48 9.21
N SER A 33 7.16 -5.58 7.92
CA SER A 33 7.65 -6.82 7.29
C SER A 33 9.04 -7.22 7.82
N ASP A 34 9.95 -6.25 7.99
CA ASP A 34 11.27 -6.50 8.60
C ASP A 34 11.15 -6.97 10.07
N LEU A 35 10.07 -6.57 10.76
CA LEU A 35 9.74 -7.02 12.12
C LEU A 35 8.95 -8.34 12.17
N GLY A 36 8.73 -9.00 11.04
CA GLY A 36 8.15 -10.34 10.94
C GLY A 36 6.65 -10.39 10.60
N ALA A 37 5.99 -9.26 10.32
CA ALA A 37 4.62 -9.28 9.82
C ALA A 37 4.55 -9.89 8.41
N GLU A 38 3.46 -10.59 8.11
CA GLU A 38 3.12 -10.99 6.75
C GLU A 38 2.47 -9.81 6.03
N VAL A 39 3.22 -9.13 5.18
CA VAL A 39 2.70 -8.03 4.36
C VAL A 39 2.26 -8.56 3.00
N VAL A 40 1.00 -8.33 2.65
CA VAL A 40 0.44 -8.63 1.33
C VAL A 40 0.10 -7.31 0.64
N LYS A 41 0.93 -6.93 -0.32
CA LYS A 41 0.72 -5.73 -1.12
C LYS A 41 -0.35 -6.00 -2.17
N VAL A 42 -1.42 -5.20 -2.14
CA VAL A 42 -2.51 -5.26 -3.11
C VAL A 42 -2.24 -4.23 -4.19
N GLU A 43 -2.01 -4.68 -5.40
CA GLU A 43 -1.60 -3.86 -6.53
C GLU A 43 -2.59 -4.00 -7.68
N ARG A 44 -2.64 -2.98 -8.51
CA ARG A 44 -3.35 -3.03 -9.78
C ARG A 44 -2.33 -3.12 -10.92
N ALA A 45 -2.49 -4.08 -11.82
CA ALA A 45 -1.57 -4.31 -12.94
C ALA A 45 -1.33 -3.07 -13.84
N LEU A 46 -2.31 -2.15 -13.92
CA LEU A 46 -2.24 -0.89 -14.66
C LEU A 46 -2.40 0.32 -13.72
N GLY A 47 -1.86 0.24 -12.51
CA GLY A 47 -1.99 1.28 -11.49
C GLY A 47 -1.09 2.49 -11.74
N ARG A 48 -1.28 3.52 -10.91
CA ARG A 48 -0.35 4.64 -10.81
C ARG A 48 0.93 4.16 -10.13
N GLY A 49 1.91 3.86 -10.89
CA GLY A 49 3.22 3.50 -10.39
C GLY A 49 4.21 3.48 -11.54
N PRO A 50 5.48 3.43 -11.26
CA PRO A 50 6.54 3.37 -12.28
C PRO A 50 6.61 1.98 -12.94
N SER A 51 5.47 1.38 -13.19
CA SER A 51 5.34 0.08 -13.86
C SER A 51 5.43 0.16 -15.38
N VAL A 52 5.59 1.38 -15.93
CA VAL A 52 5.69 1.59 -17.38
C VAL A 52 7.11 2.04 -17.71
N ALA A 53 7.79 1.31 -18.57
CA ALA A 53 9.16 1.59 -19.00
C ALA A 53 9.38 2.99 -19.63
N ALA A 54 8.29 3.66 -20.02
CA ALA A 54 8.34 4.99 -20.65
C ALA A 54 8.59 6.15 -19.68
N ILE A 55 8.48 5.93 -18.36
CA ILE A 55 8.68 6.97 -17.34
C ILE A 55 9.81 6.54 -16.43
N GLU A 56 10.91 7.27 -16.49
CA GLU A 56 12.03 7.03 -15.58
C GLU A 56 11.59 7.30 -14.13
N PRO A 57 11.73 6.33 -13.23
CA PRO A 57 11.36 6.53 -11.84
C PRO A 57 12.35 7.47 -11.14
N ILE A 58 11.86 8.25 -10.16
CA ILE A 58 12.63 9.24 -9.41
C ILE A 58 13.91 8.63 -8.79
N ALA A 59 13.88 7.37 -8.40
CA ALA A 59 15.02 6.66 -7.80
C ALA A 59 15.85 5.87 -8.84
N GLY A 60 15.52 5.98 -10.12
CA GLY A 60 16.18 5.23 -11.19
C GLY A 60 15.84 3.74 -11.21
N TRP A 61 16.54 3.03 -12.08
CA TRP A 61 16.41 1.59 -12.28
C TRP A 61 17.56 0.84 -11.61
N ILE A 62 17.29 -0.34 -11.11
CA ILE A 62 18.36 -1.24 -10.63
C ILE A 62 19.22 -1.62 -11.85
N GLY A 63 20.54 -1.41 -11.74
CA GLY A 63 21.45 -1.63 -12.88
C GLY A 63 21.40 -0.53 -13.96
N GLY A 64 20.68 0.58 -13.74
CA GLY A 64 20.66 1.74 -14.63
C GLY A 64 19.75 1.62 -15.85
N ALA A 65 18.97 0.53 -15.99
CA ALA A 65 18.06 0.33 -17.12
C ALA A 65 16.78 -0.40 -16.69
N PRO A 66 15.65 -0.17 -17.40
CA PRO A 66 14.35 -0.80 -17.05
C PRO A 66 14.37 -2.33 -17.13
N GLY A 67 15.16 -2.93 -18.02
CA GLY A 67 15.15 -4.37 -18.29
C GLY A 67 13.83 -4.85 -18.90
N ASP A 68 13.68 -6.18 -18.95
CA ASP A 68 12.46 -6.81 -19.51
C ASP A 68 11.25 -6.71 -18.58
N GLU A 69 11.48 -6.52 -17.29
CA GLU A 69 10.43 -6.40 -16.27
C GLU A 69 10.56 -5.06 -15.51
N PRO A 70 10.24 -3.93 -16.14
CA PRO A 70 10.46 -2.60 -15.55
C PRO A 70 9.69 -2.37 -14.25
N TRP A 71 8.53 -3.04 -14.08
CA TRP A 71 7.75 -2.98 -12.84
C TRP A 71 8.48 -3.61 -11.64
N ASN A 72 9.36 -4.56 -11.87
CA ASN A 72 10.18 -5.21 -10.85
C ASN A 72 11.55 -4.54 -10.68
N ASN A 73 11.93 -3.62 -11.57
CA ASN A 73 13.28 -3.06 -11.64
C ASN A 73 13.37 -1.61 -11.13
N ASN A 74 12.26 -1.05 -10.68
CA ASN A 74 12.23 0.26 -10.05
C ASN A 74 12.94 0.22 -8.69
N ALA A 75 13.99 1.01 -8.54
CA ALA A 75 14.82 0.99 -7.32
C ALA A 75 14.05 1.38 -6.04
N ALA A 76 13.13 2.35 -6.12
CA ALA A 76 12.30 2.73 -4.99
C ALA A 76 11.32 1.61 -4.62
N PHE A 77 10.67 0.99 -5.62
CA PHE A 77 9.75 -0.12 -5.39
C PHE A 77 10.46 -1.29 -4.70
N VAL A 78 11.58 -1.74 -5.25
CA VAL A 78 12.34 -2.87 -4.67
C VAL A 78 12.82 -2.56 -3.26
N LYS A 79 13.25 -1.32 -3.01
CA LYS A 79 13.64 -0.88 -1.67
C LYS A 79 12.46 -0.91 -0.68
N LEU A 80 11.28 -0.45 -1.10
CA LEU A 80 10.13 -0.23 -0.21
C LEU A 80 9.21 -1.46 -0.09
N ALA A 81 9.17 -2.34 -1.09
CA ALA A 81 8.32 -3.54 -1.10
C ALA A 81 9.04 -4.83 -0.70
N ARG A 82 10.27 -4.74 -0.21
CA ARG A 82 11.03 -5.93 0.18
C ARG A 82 10.30 -6.73 1.28
N ASN A 83 10.44 -8.06 1.23
CA ASN A 83 9.80 -9.03 2.10
C ASN A 83 8.26 -9.09 2.00
N ALA A 84 7.63 -8.21 1.22
CA ALA A 84 6.20 -8.27 0.97
C ALA A 84 5.88 -9.36 -0.07
N LYS A 85 4.70 -9.97 0.07
CA LYS A 85 4.03 -10.72 -1.01
C LYS A 85 3.22 -9.73 -1.82
N SER A 86 2.93 -10.05 -3.09
CA SER A 86 2.08 -9.21 -3.94
C SER A 86 0.88 -10.01 -4.45
N VAL A 87 -0.25 -9.34 -4.57
CA VAL A 87 -1.44 -9.82 -5.27
C VAL A 87 -2.00 -8.70 -6.15
N SER A 88 -2.27 -9.03 -7.41
CA SER A 88 -2.86 -8.07 -8.34
C SER A 88 -4.38 -8.17 -8.33
N LEU A 89 -5.05 -7.11 -7.85
CA LEU A 89 -6.51 -7.00 -7.82
C LEU A 89 -6.94 -5.63 -8.35
N ASP A 90 -7.94 -5.60 -9.25
CA ASP A 90 -8.62 -4.36 -9.60
C ASP A 90 -9.83 -4.14 -8.68
N LEU A 91 -9.66 -3.34 -7.63
CA LEU A 91 -10.69 -3.05 -6.63
C LEU A 91 -11.88 -2.24 -7.21
N LYS A 92 -11.78 -1.73 -8.43
CA LYS A 92 -12.90 -1.11 -9.14
C LYS A 92 -13.85 -2.14 -9.76
N GLN A 93 -13.38 -3.37 -9.93
CA GLN A 93 -14.19 -4.47 -10.45
C GLN A 93 -14.86 -5.24 -9.30
N PRO A 94 -16.12 -5.67 -9.45
CA PRO A 94 -16.82 -6.45 -8.42
C PRO A 94 -16.04 -7.68 -7.94
N ALA A 95 -15.49 -8.46 -8.86
CA ALA A 95 -14.71 -9.65 -8.54
C ALA A 95 -13.43 -9.32 -7.74
N GLY A 96 -12.76 -8.21 -8.07
CA GLY A 96 -11.57 -7.76 -7.32
C GLY A 96 -11.94 -7.32 -5.89
N ARG A 97 -13.07 -6.62 -5.72
CA ARG A 97 -13.59 -6.26 -4.39
C ARG A 97 -13.94 -7.49 -3.55
N GLU A 98 -14.65 -8.45 -4.14
CA GLU A 98 -15.01 -9.69 -3.44
C GLU A 98 -13.77 -10.43 -2.93
N LEU A 99 -12.76 -10.61 -3.79
CA LEU A 99 -11.50 -11.23 -3.39
C LEU A 99 -10.77 -10.45 -2.31
N PHE A 100 -10.78 -9.12 -2.39
CA PHE A 100 -10.20 -8.26 -1.36
C PHE A 100 -10.92 -8.42 -0.01
N LEU A 101 -12.24 -8.43 0.01
CA LEU A 101 -13.03 -8.64 1.24
C LEU A 101 -12.78 -10.02 1.86
N ARG A 102 -12.54 -11.04 1.05
CA ARG A 102 -12.09 -12.36 1.54
C ARG A 102 -10.69 -12.28 2.19
N LEU A 103 -9.78 -11.47 1.67
CA LEU A 103 -8.49 -11.23 2.32
C LEU A 103 -8.66 -10.45 3.62
N VAL A 104 -9.53 -9.46 3.66
CA VAL A 104 -9.86 -8.67 4.86
C VAL A 104 -10.35 -9.57 6.01
N SER A 105 -11.16 -10.60 5.71
CA SER A 105 -11.68 -11.51 6.74
C SER A 105 -10.62 -12.30 7.49
N VAL A 106 -9.40 -12.39 6.95
CA VAL A 106 -8.27 -13.12 7.54
C VAL A 106 -7.04 -12.24 7.81
N ALA A 107 -7.20 -10.94 7.69
CA ALA A 107 -6.15 -9.94 7.96
C ALA A 107 -6.32 -9.31 9.34
N ASP A 108 -5.25 -8.81 9.92
CA ASP A 108 -5.28 -8.03 11.15
C ASP A 108 -5.32 -6.54 10.87
N VAL A 109 -4.66 -6.11 9.79
CA VAL A 109 -4.52 -4.70 9.44
C VAL A 109 -4.79 -4.50 7.96
N VAL A 110 -5.52 -3.43 7.62
CA VAL A 110 -5.54 -2.83 6.28
C VAL A 110 -4.94 -1.44 6.40
N ILE A 111 -3.98 -1.13 5.55
CA ILE A 111 -3.33 0.20 5.49
C ILE A 111 -3.40 0.77 4.09
N GLU A 112 -3.80 2.03 3.97
CA GLU A 112 -3.87 2.77 2.70
C GLU A 112 -3.48 4.24 2.87
N ASN A 113 -3.06 4.89 1.80
CA ASN A 113 -2.74 6.31 1.78
C ASN A 113 -3.37 7.01 0.56
N PHE A 114 -4.58 6.61 0.22
CA PHE A 114 -5.38 7.23 -0.82
C PHE A 114 -5.99 8.56 -0.35
N SER A 115 -6.69 9.25 -1.24
CA SER A 115 -7.58 10.33 -0.83
C SER A 115 -8.74 9.80 0.02
N ALA A 116 -9.26 10.60 0.94
CA ALA A 116 -10.31 10.21 1.88
C ALA A 116 -11.56 9.58 1.22
N ARG A 117 -11.83 9.93 -0.04
CA ARG A 117 -12.99 9.40 -0.80
C ARG A 117 -12.71 8.07 -1.52
N ALA A 118 -11.46 7.66 -1.66
CA ALA A 118 -11.11 6.57 -2.58
C ALA A 118 -11.70 5.24 -2.14
N MET A 119 -11.47 4.83 -0.90
CA MET A 119 -12.00 3.56 -0.40
C MET A 119 -13.55 3.55 -0.36
N PRO A 120 -14.22 4.58 0.17
CA PRO A 120 -15.67 4.67 0.10
C PRO A 120 -16.24 4.61 -1.33
N SER A 121 -15.59 5.25 -2.31
CA SER A 121 -16.03 5.25 -3.71
C SER A 121 -15.95 3.88 -4.40
N MET A 122 -15.25 2.95 -3.79
CA MET A 122 -15.12 1.55 -4.24
C MET A 122 -15.97 0.59 -3.40
N ASP A 123 -16.88 1.10 -2.55
CA ASP A 123 -17.64 0.32 -1.57
C ASP A 123 -16.73 -0.47 -0.60
N LEU A 124 -15.58 0.10 -0.25
CA LEU A 124 -14.58 -0.46 0.67
C LEU A 124 -14.29 0.47 1.85
N GLY A 125 -15.29 1.31 2.22
CA GLY A 125 -15.18 2.14 3.42
C GLY A 125 -15.03 1.32 4.72
N TYR A 126 -14.64 1.99 5.80
CA TYR A 126 -14.39 1.31 7.08
C TYR A 126 -15.56 0.44 7.55
N ASP A 127 -16.80 0.93 7.43
CA ASP A 127 -17.99 0.19 7.86
C ASP A 127 -18.14 -1.16 7.13
N VAL A 128 -17.83 -1.18 5.82
CA VAL A 128 -17.86 -2.40 5.02
C VAL A 128 -16.75 -3.35 5.45
N LEU A 129 -15.53 -2.85 5.64
CA LEU A 129 -14.39 -3.66 6.06
C LEU A 129 -14.62 -4.25 7.46
N GLN A 130 -15.13 -3.43 8.39
CA GLN A 130 -15.45 -3.85 9.76
C GLN A 130 -16.55 -4.91 9.80
N ALA A 131 -17.54 -4.81 8.91
CA ALA A 131 -18.59 -5.83 8.81
C ALA A 131 -18.04 -7.21 8.40
N HIS A 132 -16.96 -7.24 7.60
CA HIS A 132 -16.29 -8.48 7.21
C HIS A 132 -15.27 -8.97 8.25
N ASN A 133 -14.70 -8.06 9.02
CA ASN A 133 -13.77 -8.39 10.10
C ASN A 133 -13.88 -7.38 11.25
N PRO A 134 -14.68 -7.67 12.29
CA PRO A 134 -14.85 -6.76 13.43
C PRO A 134 -13.58 -6.47 14.24
N ARG A 135 -12.52 -7.27 14.06
CA ARG A 135 -11.22 -7.09 14.73
C ARG A 135 -10.22 -6.31 13.89
N LEU A 136 -10.60 -5.89 12.67
CA LEU A 136 -9.69 -5.24 11.75
C LEU A 136 -9.21 -3.89 12.29
N ILE A 137 -7.90 -3.68 12.21
CA ILE A 137 -7.28 -2.37 12.38
C ILE A 137 -7.22 -1.72 10.99
N TYR A 138 -7.94 -0.62 10.79
CA TYR A 138 -7.91 0.13 9.55
C TYR A 138 -7.10 1.41 9.71
N VAL A 139 -6.01 1.53 8.96
CA VAL A 139 -5.11 2.68 8.96
C VAL A 139 -5.27 3.43 7.64
N THR A 140 -5.74 4.67 7.73
CA THR A 140 -5.89 5.57 6.58
C THR A 140 -4.96 6.78 6.74
N MET A 141 -4.24 7.15 5.69
CA MET A 141 -3.17 8.15 5.72
C MET A 141 -3.33 9.21 4.59
N PRO A 142 -4.51 9.82 4.40
CA PRO A 142 -4.66 10.91 3.45
C PRO A 142 -3.92 12.15 3.95
N GLY A 143 -3.37 12.94 3.03
CA GLY A 143 -2.52 14.07 3.37
C GLY A 143 -3.16 15.14 4.27
N TYR A 144 -4.48 15.25 4.27
CA TYR A 144 -5.24 16.23 5.07
C TYR A 144 -6.22 15.57 6.06
N GLY A 145 -6.10 14.27 6.29
CA GLY A 145 -7.01 13.53 7.15
C GLY A 145 -8.34 13.18 6.48
N THR A 146 -9.22 12.53 7.23
CA THR A 146 -10.53 12.04 6.77
C THR A 146 -11.69 12.98 7.17
N PHE A 147 -11.43 14.01 7.95
CA PHE A 147 -12.41 14.98 8.44
C PHE A 147 -11.85 16.42 8.34
N GLY A 148 -12.72 17.41 8.54
CA GLY A 148 -12.38 18.82 8.44
C GLY A 148 -12.51 19.40 7.02
N PRO A 149 -12.29 20.73 6.87
CA PRO A 149 -12.57 21.45 5.62
C PRO A 149 -11.66 21.05 4.45
N TYR A 150 -10.49 20.51 4.73
CA TYR A 150 -9.50 20.15 3.71
C TYR A 150 -9.42 18.65 3.40
N LYS A 151 -10.32 17.81 3.97
CA LYS A 151 -10.30 16.36 3.80
C LYS A 151 -10.29 15.88 2.34
N ASP A 152 -10.86 16.69 1.45
CA ASP A 152 -11.01 16.37 0.04
C ASP A 152 -9.84 16.87 -0.83
N TRP A 153 -8.89 17.56 -0.22
CA TRP A 153 -7.70 18.02 -0.93
C TRP A 153 -6.70 16.88 -1.09
N VAL A 154 -6.06 16.86 -2.26
CA VAL A 154 -5.00 15.89 -2.56
C VAL A 154 -3.66 16.52 -2.15
N ALA A 155 -2.85 15.76 -1.43
CA ALA A 155 -1.52 16.17 -1.05
C ALA A 155 -0.46 15.15 -1.50
N PHE A 156 0.67 15.68 -1.94
CA PHE A 156 1.92 14.95 -2.14
C PHE A 156 2.97 15.48 -1.16
N GLY A 157 4.13 14.79 -1.04
CA GLY A 157 5.20 15.19 -0.14
C GLY A 157 5.49 16.69 -0.14
N PRO A 158 5.81 17.33 -1.29
CA PRO A 158 6.10 18.76 -1.34
C PRO A 158 4.97 19.65 -0.82
N THR A 159 3.71 19.33 -1.11
CA THR A 159 2.56 20.12 -0.63
C THR A 159 2.29 19.98 0.86
N VAL A 160 2.69 18.86 1.47
CA VAL A 160 2.59 18.65 2.93
C VAL A 160 3.74 19.37 3.64
N GLU A 161 4.93 19.39 3.06
CA GLU A 161 6.09 20.08 3.59
C GLU A 161 5.91 21.59 3.57
N ASP A 162 5.34 22.14 2.51
CA ASP A 162 5.07 23.59 2.36
C ASP A 162 4.11 24.13 3.44
N ARG A 163 3.18 23.30 3.94
CA ARG A 163 2.30 23.71 5.06
C ARG A 163 3.02 23.96 6.37
N LYS A 164 4.21 23.43 6.59
CA LYS A 164 5.01 23.68 7.80
C LYS A 164 5.72 25.03 7.75
N SER A 165 5.87 25.62 6.59
CA SER A 165 6.56 26.90 6.40
C SER A 165 5.64 28.14 6.57
N VAL A 166 4.36 27.95 6.85
CA VAL A 166 3.34 29.01 7.00
C VAL A 166 2.87 29.16 8.46
N VAL A 167 3.74 28.81 9.42
CA VAL A 167 3.47 29.07 10.85
C VAL A 167 4.55 30.00 11.38
#